data_c170c817dd75c2793aaf0b955a93f8aa
#
_entry.id   c170c817dd75c2793aaf0b955a93f8aa
#
_cell.length_a   1.000
_cell.length_b   1.000
_cell.length_c   1.000
_cell.angle_alpha   90.00
_cell.angle_beta   90.00
_cell.angle_gamma   90.00
#
_symmetry.space_group_name_H-M   'P 1'
#
loop_
_entity.id
_entity.type
_entity.pdbx_description
1 polymer ?
#
loop_
_entity_poly.entity_id
_entity_poly.type
_entity_poly.pdbx_seq_one_letter_code
_entity_poly.pdbx_strand_id
1 'polypeptide(L)'
;GRIEEVSETIQSNEIENRLDRNLESHVEKEEQVAFPFFRLIIGSTIATVFSVVIPLLLDMVSPSQAQDLYIGWALHQGGQLYSSYYASQGLLYYLLLYITQGGILFALVEWLALLGGGYFLFSATDYLTGQRNQAKQLLTIFYILVSGLGFGGGYATIVALPFLFAGFSLVAGYLANPNHDKGFLRLGIFLALSFFIEPLTSLLFIVAITVGLLVFNIGHGRFIHGIYQFFATALGFSLLFYPLGYYVIISGGFG
;
A
#
# COMPACT_ATOMS: atom_id res chain seq x y z
N GLY A 1 -68.76 5.18 0.28
CA GLY A 1 -67.98 5.26 -0.99
C GLY A 1 -66.78 6.15 -0.93
N ARG A 2 -66.94 7.47 -0.60
CA ARG A 2 -65.79 8.44 -0.71
C ARG A 2 -64.76 8.34 0.42
N ILE A 3 -65.14 7.88 1.59
CA ILE A 3 -64.22 7.71 2.75
C ILE A 3 -63.38 6.43 2.63
N GLU A 4 -63.95 5.40 2.07
CA GLU A 4 -63.24 4.13 1.81
C GLU A 4 -62.16 4.30 0.72
N GLU A 5 -62.48 5.02 -0.35
CA GLU A 5 -61.51 5.30 -1.44
C GLU A 5 -60.32 6.15 -0.95
N VAL A 6 -60.54 7.10 -0.05
CA VAL A 6 -59.48 7.91 0.56
C VAL A 6 -58.62 7.05 1.52
N SER A 7 -59.25 6.14 2.26
CA SER A 7 -58.55 5.23 3.17
C SER A 7 -57.65 4.24 2.42
N GLU A 8 -58.11 3.66 1.31
CA GLU A 8 -57.33 2.78 0.47
C GLU A 8 -56.13 3.50 -0.20
N THR A 9 -56.35 4.75 -0.63
CA THR A 9 -55.26 5.55 -1.22
C THR A 9 -54.18 5.92 -0.20
N ILE A 10 -54.53 6.22 1.04
CA ILE A 10 -53.59 6.51 2.12
C ILE A 10 -52.80 5.24 2.49
N GLN A 11 -53.47 4.10 2.56
CA GLN A 11 -52.85 2.83 2.90
C GLN A 11 -51.90 2.35 1.81
N SER A 12 -52.23 2.56 0.53
CA SER A 12 -51.37 2.27 -0.61
C SER A 12 -50.10 3.13 -0.61
N ASN A 13 -50.24 4.45 -0.35
CA ASN A 13 -49.10 5.36 -0.25
C ASN A 13 -48.18 5.06 0.95
N GLU A 14 -48.73 4.59 2.07
CA GLU A 14 -47.92 4.18 3.23
C GLU A 14 -47.14 2.89 2.96
N ILE A 15 -47.72 1.95 2.24
CA ILE A 15 -47.06 0.71 1.84
C ILE A 15 -45.92 1.01 0.85
N GLU A 16 -46.16 1.84 -0.15
CA GLU A 16 -45.16 2.26 -1.12
C GLU A 16 -43.98 2.99 -0.47
N ASN A 17 -44.24 3.94 0.42
CA ASN A 17 -43.23 4.65 1.21
C ASN A 17 -42.46 3.74 2.19
N ARG A 18 -43.02 2.64 2.66
CA ARG A 18 -42.30 1.64 3.46
C ARG A 18 -41.43 0.72 2.59
N LEU A 19 -41.92 0.39 1.39
CA LEU A 19 -41.16 -0.42 0.41
C LEU A 19 -39.92 0.34 -0.08
N ASP A 20 -40.08 1.60 -0.43
CA ASP A 20 -38.99 2.47 -0.88
C ASP A 20 -37.94 2.65 0.22
N ARG A 21 -38.34 2.93 1.45
CA ARG A 21 -37.41 3.02 2.59
C ARG A 21 -36.67 1.71 2.88
N ASN A 22 -37.33 0.57 2.71
CA ASN A 22 -36.72 -0.72 2.87
C ASN A 22 -35.72 -1.02 1.72
N LEU A 23 -36.09 -0.68 0.48
CA LEU A 23 -35.21 -0.80 -0.68
C LEU A 23 -33.98 0.10 -0.54
N GLU A 24 -34.15 1.37 -0.19
CA GLU A 24 -33.05 2.29 0.08
C GLU A 24 -32.13 1.77 1.19
N SER A 25 -32.68 1.27 2.30
CA SER A 25 -31.89 0.70 3.40
C SER A 25 -31.15 -0.59 3.02
N HIS A 26 -31.71 -1.40 2.11
CA HIS A 26 -31.03 -2.58 1.57
C HIS A 26 -29.91 -2.21 0.59
N VAL A 27 -30.15 -1.25 -0.29
CA VAL A 27 -29.14 -0.73 -1.23
C VAL A 27 -27.99 -0.07 -0.46
N GLU A 28 -28.30 0.77 0.55
CA GLU A 28 -27.25 1.35 1.41
C GLU A 28 -26.44 0.28 2.15
N LYS A 29 -27.07 -0.79 2.66
CA LYS A 29 -26.36 -1.90 3.30
C LYS A 29 -25.50 -2.68 2.34
N GLU A 30 -25.97 -2.95 1.12
CA GLU A 30 -25.18 -3.62 0.09
C GLU A 30 -23.99 -2.75 -0.38
N GLU A 31 -24.18 -1.44 -0.55
CA GLU A 31 -23.06 -0.52 -0.85
C GLU A 31 -22.05 -0.42 0.29
N GLN A 32 -22.51 -0.50 1.54
CA GLN A 32 -21.59 -0.53 2.70
C GLN A 32 -20.74 -1.79 2.75
N VAL A 33 -21.28 -2.93 2.31
CA VAL A 33 -20.59 -4.23 2.30
C VAL A 33 -19.71 -4.40 1.06
N ALA A 34 -19.99 -3.74 -0.05
CA ALA A 34 -19.26 -3.88 -1.28
C ALA A 34 -17.79 -3.42 -1.17
N PHE A 35 -16.89 -4.23 -1.75
CA PHE A 35 -15.47 -3.88 -1.85
C PHE A 35 -15.28 -2.64 -2.74
N PRO A 36 -14.44 -1.65 -2.37
CA PRO A 36 -14.34 -0.37 -3.08
C PRO A 36 -13.49 -0.45 -4.37
N PHE A 37 -13.79 -1.39 -5.24
CA PHE A 37 -13.00 -1.64 -6.45
C PHE A 37 -12.89 -0.40 -7.36
N PHE A 38 -13.99 0.32 -7.55
CA PHE A 38 -14.03 1.55 -8.33
C PHE A 38 -13.14 2.65 -7.73
N ARG A 39 -13.15 2.82 -6.42
CA ARG A 39 -12.30 3.81 -5.75
C ARG A 39 -10.82 3.48 -5.88
N LEU A 40 -10.47 2.19 -5.84
CA LEU A 40 -9.09 1.73 -6.04
C LEU A 40 -8.59 2.08 -7.44
N ILE A 41 -9.34 1.73 -8.48
CA ILE A 41 -8.94 1.98 -9.86
C ILE A 41 -8.90 3.47 -10.17
N ILE A 42 -9.97 4.21 -9.88
CA ILE A 42 -10.03 5.65 -10.18
C ILE A 42 -9.02 6.41 -9.35
N GLY A 43 -8.93 6.14 -8.05
CA GLY A 43 -8.00 6.80 -7.15
C GLY A 43 -6.53 6.56 -7.53
N SER A 44 -6.15 5.30 -7.80
CA SER A 44 -4.79 4.98 -8.25
C SER A 44 -4.47 5.61 -9.60
N THR A 45 -5.42 5.65 -10.53
CA THR A 45 -5.23 6.28 -11.83
C THR A 45 -5.02 7.79 -11.72
N ILE A 46 -5.88 8.48 -10.96
CA ILE A 46 -5.75 9.93 -10.73
C ILE A 46 -4.42 10.21 -10.02
N ALA A 47 -4.09 9.47 -8.97
CA ALA A 47 -2.85 9.66 -8.23
C ALA A 47 -1.61 9.44 -9.13
N THR A 48 -1.60 8.44 -9.99
CA THR A 48 -0.50 8.19 -10.93
C THR A 48 -0.37 9.31 -11.96
N VAL A 49 -1.49 9.78 -12.52
CA VAL A 49 -1.48 10.89 -13.49
C VAL A 49 -0.86 12.14 -12.86
N PHE A 50 -1.26 12.51 -11.65
CA PHE A 50 -0.75 13.71 -10.98
C PHE A 50 0.66 13.54 -10.44
N SER A 51 1.04 12.37 -9.93
CA SER A 51 2.36 12.17 -9.31
C SER A 51 3.48 11.88 -10.33
N VAL A 52 3.19 11.18 -11.41
CA VAL A 52 4.20 10.73 -12.40
C VAL A 52 3.98 11.30 -13.77
N VAL A 53 2.79 11.10 -14.35
CA VAL A 53 2.57 11.36 -15.78
C VAL A 53 2.71 12.85 -16.09
N ILE A 54 2.03 13.72 -15.35
CA ILE A 54 2.11 15.17 -15.53
C ILE A 54 3.53 15.69 -15.29
N PRO A 55 4.22 15.36 -14.18
CA PRO A 55 5.61 15.78 -13.98
C PRO A 55 6.56 15.33 -15.08
N LEU A 56 6.45 14.09 -15.59
CA LEU A 56 7.29 13.62 -16.68
C LEU A 56 7.02 14.35 -17.99
N LEU A 57 5.75 14.67 -18.28
CA LEU A 57 5.38 15.39 -19.52
C LEU A 57 5.76 16.87 -19.50
N LEU A 58 5.82 17.48 -18.30
CA LEU A 58 6.11 18.91 -18.13
C LEU A 58 7.56 19.18 -17.70
N ASP A 59 8.42 18.15 -17.63
CA ASP A 59 9.79 18.25 -17.08
C ASP A 59 9.83 18.86 -15.66
N MET A 60 8.82 18.56 -14.85
CA MET A 60 8.66 19.04 -13.48
C MET A 60 9.06 17.99 -12.43
N VAL A 61 10.02 17.16 -12.76
CA VAL A 61 10.53 16.11 -11.86
C VAL A 61 11.48 16.73 -10.83
N SER A 62 11.40 16.28 -9.57
CA SER A 62 12.34 16.75 -8.54
C SER A 62 13.78 16.35 -8.89
N PRO A 63 14.82 17.11 -8.44
CA PRO A 63 16.22 16.79 -8.75
C PRO A 63 16.63 15.38 -8.31
N SER A 64 16.20 14.92 -7.14
CA SER A 64 16.48 13.56 -6.65
C SER A 64 15.83 12.49 -7.51
N GLN A 65 14.61 12.73 -7.94
CA GLN A 65 13.91 11.79 -8.82
C GLN A 65 14.50 11.80 -10.24
N ALA A 66 14.89 12.95 -10.75
CA ALA A 66 15.60 13.06 -12.02
C ALA A 66 16.94 12.30 -12.00
N GLN A 67 17.66 12.33 -10.88
CA GLN A 67 18.86 11.54 -10.68
C GLN A 67 18.59 10.04 -10.75
N ASP A 68 17.55 9.57 -10.06
CA ASP A 68 17.18 8.15 -10.07
C ASP A 68 16.76 7.67 -11.46
N LEU A 69 15.97 8.46 -12.18
CA LEU A 69 15.60 8.17 -13.57
C LEU A 69 16.81 8.14 -14.50
N TYR A 70 17.75 9.08 -14.31
CA TYR A 70 19.00 9.09 -15.06
C TYR A 70 19.84 7.83 -14.79
N ILE A 71 19.94 7.39 -13.52
CA ILE A 71 20.67 6.17 -13.16
C ILE A 71 20.01 4.97 -13.86
N GLY A 72 18.70 4.84 -13.84
CA GLY A 72 17.97 3.80 -14.55
C GLY A 72 18.29 3.75 -16.05
N TRP A 73 18.35 4.90 -16.70
CA TRP A 73 18.77 5.02 -18.10
C TRP A 73 20.25 4.65 -18.28
N ALA A 74 21.12 5.17 -17.43
CA ALA A 74 22.58 4.95 -17.54
C ALA A 74 22.97 3.49 -17.32
N LEU A 75 22.25 2.73 -16.50
CA LEU A 75 22.44 1.30 -16.35
C LEU A 75 22.23 0.53 -17.67
N HIS A 76 21.33 0.98 -18.53
CA HIS A 76 21.15 0.46 -19.87
C HIS A 76 22.37 0.70 -20.78
N GLN A 77 23.14 1.75 -20.49
CA GLN A 77 24.36 2.10 -21.23
C GLN A 77 25.62 1.36 -20.70
N GLY A 78 25.46 0.41 -19.80
CA GLY A 78 26.55 -0.40 -19.25
C GLY A 78 27.16 0.13 -17.97
N GLY A 79 26.55 1.12 -17.32
CA GLY A 79 26.95 1.57 -15.98
C GLY A 79 26.74 0.49 -14.91
N GLN A 80 27.56 0.52 -13.87
CA GLN A 80 27.44 -0.39 -12.73
C GLN A 80 26.82 0.34 -11.54
N LEU A 81 25.76 -0.24 -10.99
CA LEU A 81 25.09 0.28 -9.80
C LEU A 81 26.05 0.23 -8.60
N TYR A 82 25.98 1.25 -7.74
CA TYR A 82 26.80 1.43 -6.53
C TYR A 82 28.31 1.62 -6.73
N SER A 83 28.86 1.30 -7.90
CA SER A 83 30.26 1.55 -8.19
C SER A 83 30.49 2.75 -9.10
N SER A 84 29.63 2.93 -10.11
CA SER A 84 29.71 4.04 -11.07
C SER A 84 28.84 5.24 -10.67
N TYR A 85 27.81 5.01 -9.86
CA TYR A 85 26.81 6.03 -9.48
C TYR A 85 26.52 6.00 -7.99
N TYR A 86 26.37 7.20 -7.39
CA TYR A 86 25.81 7.30 -6.06
C TYR A 86 24.30 7.01 -6.11
N ALA A 87 23.91 5.90 -5.50
CA ALA A 87 22.55 5.41 -5.50
C ALA A 87 21.97 5.43 -4.07
N SER A 88 20.96 6.23 -3.83
CA SER A 88 20.33 6.40 -2.52
C SER A 88 19.21 5.40 -2.24
N GLN A 89 18.70 4.74 -3.28
CA GLN A 89 17.59 3.81 -3.19
C GLN A 89 18.08 2.34 -3.21
N GLY A 90 17.14 1.42 -3.01
CA GLY A 90 17.44 0.00 -2.99
C GLY A 90 17.60 -0.62 -4.39
N LEU A 91 18.25 -1.78 -4.42
CA LEU A 91 18.55 -2.52 -5.65
C LEU A 91 17.30 -2.80 -6.51
N LEU A 92 16.19 -3.20 -5.88
CA LEU A 92 14.98 -3.54 -6.61
C LEU A 92 14.35 -2.32 -7.30
N TYR A 93 14.46 -1.13 -6.70
CA TYR A 93 14.00 0.10 -7.32
C TYR A 93 14.76 0.41 -8.62
N TYR A 94 16.10 0.32 -8.57
CA TYR A 94 16.92 0.52 -9.76
C TYR A 94 16.75 -0.56 -10.81
N LEU A 95 16.44 -1.80 -10.40
CA LEU A 95 16.08 -2.86 -11.33
C LEU A 95 14.78 -2.53 -12.08
N LEU A 96 13.77 -1.99 -11.39
CA LEU A 96 12.54 -1.53 -12.04
C LEU A 96 12.80 -0.36 -12.99
N LEU A 97 13.63 0.59 -12.61
CA LEU A 97 14.03 1.70 -13.49
C LEU A 97 14.84 1.19 -14.70
N TYR A 98 15.70 0.21 -14.51
CA TYR A 98 16.42 -0.44 -15.60
C TYR A 98 15.48 -1.11 -16.59
N ILE A 99 14.51 -1.89 -16.12
CA ILE A 99 13.53 -2.58 -16.98
C ILE A 99 12.65 -1.58 -17.75
N THR A 100 12.23 -0.51 -17.09
CA THR A 100 11.36 0.52 -17.69
C THR A 100 12.13 1.61 -18.42
N GLN A 101 13.45 1.60 -18.36
CA GLN A 101 14.37 2.63 -18.89
C GLN A 101 14.09 4.04 -18.33
N GLY A 102 13.50 4.11 -17.15
CA GLY A 102 13.13 5.38 -16.52
C GLY A 102 12.07 6.20 -17.28
N GLY A 103 11.40 5.58 -18.26
CA GLY A 103 10.42 6.25 -19.12
C GLY A 103 8.97 6.16 -18.62
N ILE A 104 8.03 6.44 -19.51
CA ILE A 104 6.58 6.43 -19.21
C ILE A 104 6.07 5.05 -18.74
N LEU A 105 6.73 3.95 -19.09
CA LEU A 105 6.41 2.62 -18.58
C LEU A 105 6.54 2.53 -17.05
N PHE A 106 7.35 3.39 -16.46
CA PHE A 106 7.43 3.48 -14.99
C PHE A 106 6.12 3.96 -14.36
N ALA A 107 5.31 4.73 -15.09
CA ALA A 107 3.98 5.10 -14.64
C ALA A 107 3.07 3.88 -14.41
N LEU A 108 3.22 2.82 -15.19
CA LEU A 108 2.49 1.56 -14.98
C LEU A 108 2.92 0.88 -13.67
N VAL A 109 4.22 0.86 -13.39
CA VAL A 109 4.76 0.31 -12.13
C VAL A 109 4.18 1.08 -10.93
N GLU A 110 4.17 2.40 -10.99
CA GLU A 110 3.62 3.24 -9.92
C GLU A 110 2.10 3.08 -9.79
N TRP A 111 1.38 2.96 -10.89
CA TRP A 111 -0.05 2.69 -10.86
C TRP A 111 -0.36 1.35 -10.17
N LEU A 112 0.37 0.29 -10.49
CA LEU A 112 0.24 -1.01 -9.82
C LEU A 112 0.61 -0.93 -8.33
N ALA A 113 1.64 -0.16 -8.00
CA ALA A 113 2.04 0.07 -6.61
C ALA A 113 0.95 0.82 -5.82
N LEU A 114 0.34 1.85 -6.39
CA LEU A 114 -0.75 2.59 -5.76
C LEU A 114 -2.04 1.75 -5.65
N LEU A 115 -2.31 0.92 -6.64
CA LEU A 115 -3.43 -0.02 -6.58
C LEU A 115 -3.25 -1.04 -5.45
N GLY A 116 -2.08 -1.69 -5.38
CA GLY A 116 -1.75 -2.65 -4.34
C GLY A 116 -1.65 -2.01 -2.96
N GLY A 117 -1.01 -0.85 -2.86
CA GLY A 117 -0.93 -0.07 -1.62
C GLY A 117 -2.30 0.33 -1.09
N GLY A 118 -3.17 0.83 -1.94
CA GLY A 118 -4.55 1.15 -1.59
C GLY A 118 -5.35 -0.07 -1.13
N TYR A 119 -5.19 -1.21 -1.80
CA TYR A 119 -5.84 -2.45 -1.40
C TYR A 119 -5.44 -2.89 0.01
N PHE A 120 -4.14 -2.92 0.30
CA PHE A 120 -3.65 -3.35 1.62
C PHE A 120 -3.94 -2.31 2.70
N LEU A 121 -3.90 -1.01 2.40
CA LEU A 121 -4.31 0.03 3.32
C LEU A 121 -5.79 -0.10 3.70
N PHE A 122 -6.65 -0.33 2.71
CA PHE A 122 -8.07 -0.58 2.94
C PHE A 122 -8.27 -1.82 3.81
N SER A 123 -7.61 -2.92 3.50
CA SER A 123 -7.70 -4.17 4.27
C SER A 123 -7.22 -3.99 5.71
N ALA A 124 -6.10 -3.31 5.94
CA ALA A 124 -5.59 -3.03 7.28
C ALA A 124 -6.56 -2.19 8.09
N THR A 125 -7.14 -1.16 7.48
CA THR A 125 -8.11 -0.28 8.15
C THR A 125 -9.40 -1.01 8.48
N ASP A 126 -9.88 -1.86 7.55
CA ASP A 126 -11.09 -2.67 7.77
C ASP A 126 -10.88 -3.66 8.94
N TYR A 127 -9.71 -4.29 9.04
CA TYR A 127 -9.36 -5.16 10.16
C TYR A 127 -9.34 -4.41 11.50
N LEU A 128 -8.75 -3.22 11.55
CA LEU A 128 -8.58 -2.46 12.79
C LEU A 128 -9.87 -1.77 13.26
N THR A 129 -10.66 -1.25 12.33
CA THR A 129 -11.86 -0.46 12.68
C THR A 129 -13.14 -1.28 12.66
N GLY A 130 -13.19 -2.35 11.87
CA GLY A 130 -14.42 -3.10 11.57
C GLY A 130 -15.47 -2.25 10.83
N GLN A 131 -15.08 -1.08 10.29
CA GLN A 131 -15.98 -0.13 9.66
C GLN A 131 -15.53 0.17 8.23
N ARG A 132 -16.12 -0.49 7.26
CA ARG A 132 -15.78 -0.33 5.84
C ARG A 132 -15.92 1.09 5.31
N ASN A 133 -16.86 1.85 5.81
CA ASN A 133 -17.02 3.26 5.41
C ASN A 133 -15.82 4.12 5.81
N GLN A 134 -15.28 3.93 7.01
CA GLN A 134 -14.07 4.62 7.43
C GLN A 134 -12.86 4.18 6.59
N ALA A 135 -12.74 2.89 6.28
CA ALA A 135 -11.71 2.37 5.40
C ALA A 135 -11.81 2.97 3.98
N LYS A 136 -13.01 3.10 3.42
CA LYS A 136 -13.26 3.77 2.13
C LYS A 136 -12.89 5.26 2.15
N GLN A 137 -13.17 5.96 3.25
CA GLN A 137 -12.79 7.37 3.41
C GLN A 137 -11.28 7.54 3.51
N LEU A 138 -10.61 6.70 4.31
CA LEU A 138 -9.15 6.73 4.43
C LEU A 138 -8.47 6.44 3.09
N LEU A 139 -8.99 5.49 2.31
CA LEU A 139 -8.51 5.20 0.97
C LEU A 139 -8.61 6.42 0.05
N THR A 140 -9.71 7.15 0.11
CA THR A 140 -9.90 8.38 -0.67
C THR A 140 -8.90 9.46 -0.25
N ILE A 141 -8.73 9.66 1.06
CA ILE A 141 -7.75 10.61 1.61
C ILE A 141 -6.33 10.24 1.17
N PHE A 142 -5.99 8.95 1.23
CA PHE A 142 -4.68 8.45 0.78
C PHE A 142 -4.39 8.85 -0.68
N TYR A 143 -5.31 8.61 -1.61
CA TYR A 143 -5.09 8.97 -3.00
C TYR A 143 -5.04 10.49 -3.23
N ILE A 144 -5.80 11.28 -2.50
CA ILE A 144 -5.71 12.74 -2.55
C ILE A 144 -4.32 13.21 -2.08
N LEU A 145 -3.83 12.67 -0.95
CA LEU A 145 -2.52 13.00 -0.42
C LEU A 145 -1.39 12.61 -1.37
N VAL A 146 -1.44 11.41 -1.93
CA VAL A 146 -0.44 10.95 -2.91
C VAL A 146 -0.44 11.83 -4.16
N SER A 147 -1.61 12.22 -4.65
CA SER A 147 -1.74 13.11 -5.81
C SER A 147 -1.06 14.46 -5.59
N GLY A 148 -1.15 15.02 -4.38
CA GLY A 148 -0.55 16.29 -4.03
C GLY A 148 0.93 16.16 -3.60
N LEU A 149 1.21 15.34 -2.61
CA LEU A 149 2.55 15.21 -2.01
C LEU A 149 3.53 14.42 -2.88
N GLY A 150 3.03 13.52 -3.73
CA GLY A 150 3.86 12.73 -4.65
C GLY A 150 4.23 13.45 -5.95
N PHE A 151 3.78 14.69 -6.15
CA PHE A 151 4.02 15.42 -7.39
C PHE A 151 5.51 15.72 -7.59
N GLY A 152 6.05 15.23 -8.68
CA GLY A 152 7.43 15.46 -9.09
C GLY A 152 8.50 14.69 -8.30
N GLY A 153 8.13 13.78 -7.42
CA GLY A 153 9.11 13.00 -6.65
C GLY A 153 8.50 11.99 -5.70
N GLY A 154 9.35 11.23 -5.01
CA GLY A 154 8.94 10.24 -4.03
C GLY A 154 8.54 8.87 -4.60
N TYR A 155 8.88 8.58 -5.82
CA TYR A 155 8.47 7.34 -6.54
C TYR A 155 8.98 6.07 -5.87
N ALA A 156 10.19 6.04 -5.32
CA ALA A 156 10.70 4.89 -4.60
C ALA A 156 9.85 4.56 -3.38
N THR A 157 9.45 5.56 -2.61
CA THR A 157 8.52 5.40 -1.48
C THR A 157 7.18 4.86 -1.95
N ILE A 158 6.63 5.37 -3.06
CA ILE A 158 5.36 4.90 -3.61
C ILE A 158 5.45 3.43 -4.04
N VAL A 159 6.54 3.03 -4.71
CA VAL A 159 6.77 1.65 -5.12
C VAL A 159 6.91 0.71 -3.92
N ALA A 160 7.45 1.18 -2.81
CA ALA A 160 7.56 0.41 -1.57
C ALA A 160 6.22 0.26 -0.80
N LEU A 161 5.26 1.19 -0.98
CA LEU A 161 3.99 1.22 -0.24
C LEU A 161 3.21 -0.11 -0.26
N PRO A 162 3.02 -0.82 -1.39
CA PRO A 162 2.26 -2.06 -1.39
C PRO A 162 2.87 -3.12 -0.45
N PHE A 163 4.17 -3.20 -0.35
CA PHE A 163 4.85 -4.15 0.53
C PHE A 163 4.77 -3.72 1.99
N LEU A 164 4.94 -2.43 2.28
CA LEU A 164 4.78 -1.88 3.63
C LEU A 164 3.33 -2.07 4.13
N PHE A 165 2.35 -1.74 3.31
CA PHE A 165 0.95 -1.89 3.67
C PHE A 165 0.48 -3.34 3.69
N ALA A 166 1.06 -4.23 2.87
CA ALA A 166 0.83 -5.67 2.98
C ALA A 166 1.31 -6.19 4.34
N GLY A 167 2.52 -5.80 4.76
CA GLY A 167 3.03 -6.10 6.09
C GLY A 167 2.15 -5.53 7.20
N PHE A 168 1.73 -4.29 7.08
CA PHE A 168 0.82 -3.65 8.03
C PHE A 168 -0.55 -4.34 8.08
N SER A 169 -1.08 -4.78 6.94
CA SER A 169 -2.34 -5.53 6.88
C SER A 169 -2.25 -6.87 7.62
N LEU A 170 -1.12 -7.58 7.53
CA LEU A 170 -0.89 -8.81 8.30
C LEU A 170 -0.86 -8.53 9.81
N VAL A 171 -0.17 -7.47 10.22
CA VAL A 171 -0.12 -7.06 11.62
C VAL A 171 -1.51 -6.62 12.11
N ALA A 172 -2.23 -5.83 11.33
CA ALA A 172 -3.59 -5.39 11.66
C ALA A 172 -4.54 -6.58 11.85
N GLY A 173 -4.46 -7.59 10.98
CA GLY A 173 -5.23 -8.82 11.11
C GLY A 173 -4.91 -9.57 12.41
N TYR A 174 -3.64 -9.64 12.79
CA TYR A 174 -3.23 -10.22 14.07
C TYR A 174 -3.72 -9.41 15.28
N LEU A 175 -3.58 -8.09 15.25
CA LEU A 175 -4.06 -7.22 16.33
C LEU A 175 -5.57 -7.31 16.52
N ALA A 176 -6.33 -7.44 15.42
CA ALA A 176 -7.78 -7.61 15.48
C ALA A 176 -8.19 -9.00 16.00
N ASN A 177 -7.44 -10.03 15.65
CA ASN A 177 -7.68 -11.41 16.11
C ASN A 177 -6.35 -12.13 16.42
N PRO A 178 -5.87 -12.06 17.67
CA PRO A 178 -4.60 -12.65 18.07
C PRO A 178 -4.51 -14.18 17.95
N ASN A 179 -5.61 -14.86 17.67
CA ASN A 179 -5.61 -16.30 17.39
C ASN A 179 -5.21 -16.62 15.94
N HIS A 180 -5.21 -15.63 15.06
CA HIS A 180 -4.71 -15.73 13.68
C HIS A 180 -3.20 -15.43 13.61
N ASP A 181 -2.41 -16.32 14.19
CA ASP A 181 -0.96 -16.21 14.27
C ASP A 181 -0.24 -16.77 13.03
N LYS A 182 -0.77 -16.47 11.85
CA LYS A 182 -0.22 -16.96 10.59
C LYS A 182 0.21 -15.80 9.71
N GLY A 183 1.45 -15.89 9.20
CA GLY A 183 1.93 -14.96 8.17
C GLY A 183 3.13 -14.13 8.55
N PHE A 184 3.74 -14.29 9.73
CA PHE A 184 4.93 -13.53 10.13
C PHE A 184 6.15 -13.79 9.25
N LEU A 185 6.28 -14.99 8.67
CA LEU A 185 7.29 -15.26 7.63
C LEU A 185 7.05 -14.35 6.40
N ARG A 186 5.80 -14.23 5.96
CA ARG A 186 5.40 -13.33 4.85
C ARG A 186 5.63 -11.87 5.21
N LEU A 187 5.37 -11.48 6.46
CA LEU A 187 5.70 -10.15 6.95
C LEU A 187 7.19 -9.83 6.71
N GLY A 188 8.08 -10.74 7.12
CA GLY A 188 9.52 -10.59 6.89
C GLY A 188 9.87 -10.42 5.41
N ILE A 189 9.27 -11.20 4.53
CA ILE A 189 9.47 -11.11 3.08
C ILE A 189 9.01 -9.75 2.55
N PHE A 190 7.83 -9.25 2.94
CA PHE A 190 7.34 -7.93 2.52
C PHE A 190 8.23 -6.80 3.02
N LEU A 191 8.70 -6.88 4.26
CA LEU A 191 9.63 -5.89 4.82
C LEU A 191 10.96 -5.90 4.09
N ALA A 192 11.49 -7.07 3.70
CA ALA A 192 12.71 -7.17 2.91
C ALA A 192 12.52 -6.59 1.50
N LEU A 193 11.42 -6.89 0.83
CA LEU A 193 11.11 -6.31 -0.48
C LEU A 193 11.03 -4.78 -0.42
N SER A 194 10.33 -4.24 0.58
CA SER A 194 10.26 -2.78 0.77
C SER A 194 11.63 -2.18 1.06
N PHE A 195 12.46 -2.84 1.87
CA PHE A 195 13.80 -2.38 2.20
C PHE A 195 14.71 -2.30 0.97
N PHE A 196 14.65 -3.28 0.08
CA PHE A 196 15.41 -3.25 -1.17
C PHE A 196 14.83 -2.34 -2.26
N ILE A 197 13.69 -1.71 -2.01
CA ILE A 197 13.13 -0.65 -2.84
C ILE A 197 13.50 0.72 -2.27
N GLU A 198 13.13 0.97 -1.01
CA GLU A 198 13.36 2.23 -0.33
C GLU A 198 13.81 1.95 1.12
N PRO A 199 15.13 1.97 1.39
CA PRO A 199 15.68 1.48 2.66
C PRO A 199 15.27 2.32 3.87
N LEU A 200 15.26 3.65 3.76
CA LEU A 200 15.10 4.53 4.90
C LEU A 200 13.70 4.44 5.52
N THR A 201 12.66 4.63 4.70
CA THR A 201 11.27 4.54 5.15
C THR A 201 10.96 3.12 5.62
N SER A 202 11.48 2.10 4.92
CA SER A 202 11.29 0.69 5.29
C SER A 202 11.92 0.37 6.64
N LEU A 203 13.11 0.89 6.92
CA LEU A 203 13.77 0.68 8.22
C LEU A 203 12.96 1.28 9.37
N LEU A 204 12.47 2.51 9.20
CA LEU A 204 11.61 3.15 10.19
C LEU A 204 10.32 2.34 10.43
N PHE A 205 9.75 1.81 9.38
CA PHE A 205 8.54 1.00 9.45
C PHE A 205 8.79 -0.37 10.11
N ILE A 206 9.93 -1.01 9.82
CA ILE A 206 10.38 -2.25 10.46
C ILE A 206 10.51 -2.06 11.97
N VAL A 207 11.16 -0.98 12.39
CA VAL A 207 11.33 -0.64 13.81
C VAL A 207 9.97 -0.42 14.46
N ALA A 208 9.09 0.39 13.84
CA ALA A 208 7.76 0.68 14.37
C ALA A 208 6.90 -0.59 14.53
N ILE A 209 6.88 -1.46 13.52
CA ILE A 209 6.14 -2.74 13.58
C ILE A 209 6.72 -3.65 14.66
N THR A 210 8.04 -3.80 14.71
CA THR A 210 8.70 -4.70 15.69
C THR A 210 8.43 -4.24 17.11
N VAL A 211 8.60 -2.96 17.39
CA VAL A 211 8.31 -2.38 18.73
C VAL A 211 6.83 -2.49 19.04
N GLY A 212 5.95 -2.16 18.10
CA GLY A 212 4.50 -2.24 18.29
C GLY A 212 4.02 -3.66 18.61
N LEU A 213 4.50 -4.67 17.89
CA LEU A 213 4.19 -6.07 18.15
C LEU A 213 4.73 -6.53 19.51
N LEU A 214 5.95 -6.13 19.87
CA LEU A 214 6.54 -6.47 21.15
C LEU A 214 5.71 -5.89 22.31
N VAL A 215 5.38 -4.60 22.26
CA VAL A 215 4.55 -3.93 23.27
C VAL A 215 3.18 -4.58 23.38
N PHE A 216 2.55 -4.87 22.25
CA PHE A 216 1.24 -5.55 22.23
C PHE A 216 1.30 -6.93 22.89
N ASN A 217 2.28 -7.76 22.53
CA ASN A 217 2.42 -9.10 23.09
C ASN A 217 2.76 -9.10 24.58
N ILE A 218 3.60 -8.18 25.03
CA ILE A 218 3.90 -8.00 26.46
C ILE A 218 2.63 -7.61 27.22
N GLY A 219 1.89 -6.62 26.73
CA GLY A 219 0.66 -6.13 27.34
C GLY A 219 -0.44 -7.21 27.47
N HIS A 220 -0.42 -8.22 26.58
CA HIS A 220 -1.37 -9.34 26.61
C HIS A 220 -0.80 -10.63 27.25
N GLY A 221 0.35 -10.57 27.88
CA GLY A 221 0.99 -11.74 28.52
C GLY A 221 1.47 -12.81 27.53
N ARG A 222 1.69 -12.44 26.25
CA ARG A 222 2.09 -13.34 25.16
C ARG A 222 3.56 -13.17 24.77
N PHE A 223 4.44 -12.95 25.71
CA PHE A 223 5.85 -12.66 25.45
C PHE A 223 6.55 -13.73 24.61
N ILE A 224 6.36 -15.02 24.93
CA ILE A 224 6.94 -16.14 24.16
C ILE A 224 6.45 -16.12 22.71
N HIS A 225 5.18 -15.82 22.52
CA HIS A 225 4.58 -15.68 21.17
C HIS A 225 5.20 -14.53 20.37
N GLY A 226 5.48 -13.41 21.05
CA GLY A 226 6.18 -12.28 20.46
C GLY A 226 7.60 -12.64 20.01
N ILE A 227 8.33 -13.44 20.79
CA ILE A 227 9.65 -13.95 20.41
C ILE A 227 9.56 -14.82 19.15
N TYR A 228 8.61 -15.75 19.11
CA TYR A 228 8.37 -16.60 17.93
C TYR A 228 8.08 -15.77 16.68
N GLN A 229 7.20 -14.77 16.79
CA GLN A 229 6.87 -13.87 15.68
C GLN A 229 8.07 -13.07 15.20
N PHE A 230 8.91 -12.60 16.13
CA PHE A 230 10.15 -11.91 15.80
C PHE A 230 11.09 -12.82 14.99
N PHE A 231 11.32 -14.05 15.43
CA PHE A 231 12.17 -15.00 14.70
C PHE A 231 11.58 -15.39 13.34
N ALA A 232 10.27 -15.61 13.23
CA ALA A 232 9.61 -15.90 11.97
C ALA A 232 9.75 -14.73 10.98
N THR A 233 9.56 -13.50 11.45
CA THR A 233 9.77 -12.28 10.64
C THR A 233 11.23 -12.11 10.23
N ALA A 234 12.17 -12.31 11.15
CA ALA A 234 13.60 -12.25 10.87
C ALA A 234 14.03 -13.31 9.84
N LEU A 235 13.49 -14.53 9.94
CA LEU A 235 13.74 -15.59 8.95
C LEU A 235 13.22 -15.19 7.57
N GLY A 236 11.98 -14.72 7.48
CA GLY A 236 11.40 -14.25 6.22
C GLY A 236 12.18 -13.10 5.60
N PHE A 237 12.61 -12.14 6.41
CA PHE A 237 13.49 -11.05 5.97
C PHE A 237 14.83 -11.58 5.44
N SER A 238 15.44 -12.51 6.15
CA SER A 238 16.73 -13.09 5.80
C SER A 238 16.70 -13.87 4.48
N LEU A 239 15.59 -14.52 4.16
CA LEU A 239 15.45 -15.28 2.90
C LEU A 239 15.69 -14.41 1.65
N LEU A 240 15.35 -13.13 1.69
CA LEU A 240 15.61 -12.18 0.60
C LEU A 240 16.86 -11.33 0.85
N PHE A 241 17.13 -10.99 2.11
CA PHE A 241 18.26 -10.14 2.46
C PHE A 241 19.59 -10.77 2.06
N TYR A 242 19.79 -12.06 2.31
CA TYR A 242 21.07 -12.70 1.97
C TYR A 242 21.36 -12.73 0.47
N PRO A 243 20.49 -13.21 -0.42
CA PRO A 243 20.80 -13.22 -1.85
C PRO A 243 20.93 -11.83 -2.45
N LEU A 244 20.04 -10.89 -2.09
CA LEU A 244 20.07 -9.53 -2.62
C LEU A 244 21.22 -8.72 -2.03
N GLY A 245 21.48 -8.84 -0.73
CA GLY A 245 22.61 -8.21 -0.06
C GLY A 245 23.95 -8.73 -0.57
N TYR A 246 24.06 -10.04 -0.80
CA TYR A 246 25.26 -10.65 -1.41
C TYR A 246 25.53 -10.10 -2.80
N TYR A 247 24.47 -9.92 -3.62
CA TYR A 247 24.62 -9.28 -4.92
C TYR A 247 25.15 -7.85 -4.83
N VAL A 248 24.61 -7.05 -3.90
CA VAL A 248 25.06 -5.67 -3.66
C VAL A 248 26.53 -5.63 -3.24
N ILE A 249 26.97 -6.55 -2.36
CA ILE A 249 28.36 -6.63 -1.91
C ILE A 249 29.30 -6.98 -3.09
N ILE A 250 28.93 -7.98 -3.90
CA ILE A 250 29.77 -8.39 -5.05
C ILE A 250 29.83 -7.29 -6.11
N SER A 251 28.72 -6.55 -6.34
CA SER A 251 28.69 -5.47 -7.33
C SER A 251 29.48 -4.21 -6.90
N GLY A 252 30.14 -4.24 -5.74
CA GLY A 252 30.94 -3.13 -5.25
C GLY A 252 30.17 -2.05 -4.49
N GLY A 253 28.94 -2.35 -4.08
CA GLY A 253 28.09 -1.40 -3.35
C GLY A 253 28.57 -1.01 -1.96
N PHE A 254 29.61 -1.68 -1.44
CA PHE A 254 30.23 -1.41 -0.14
C PHE A 254 31.78 -1.35 -0.25
N GLY A 255 32.31 -1.02 -1.43
CA GLY A 255 33.72 -0.78 -1.65
C GLY A 255 34.14 0.64 -1.38
#